data_bb154c7f2e145acf2146d9bf1bfb4480
#
_entry.id   bb154c7f2e145acf2146d9bf1bfb4480
#
_cell.length_a   1.000
_cell.length_b   1.000
_cell.length_c   1.000
_cell.angle_alpha   90.00
_cell.angle_beta   90.00
_cell.angle_gamma   90.00
#
_symmetry.space_group_name_H-M   'P 1'
#
loop_
_entity.id
_entity.type
_entity.pdbx_description
1 polymer ?
#
loop_
_entity_poly.entity_id
_entity_poly.type
_entity_poly.pdbx_seq_one_letter_code
_entity_poly.pdbx_strand_id
1 'polypeptide(L)'
;MHPPASPSKNTDKEKEPLFRQLCYRCFRPKKNCLCSDINAFDTRTRFVILMHPKEARKVKLGTGRLTHLCLKNSEILLGVDFTEDQRINRLIKDPANYPVILYPGENSTDISEFPFPDSDADQKKILVFVVDASWILAKKMLKLSTNLHDLPKIHFRPQGPSRYVIKQQPHPNCLSTIESVYFLLQELDKRGMEECRKKHHFLLEHLEKICRHQQEYTEDASLPGYRKNAVKPSGEKRWPDKSRYPGKRQRRSVCFD
;
A
#
# COMPACT_ATOMS: atom_id res chain seq x y z
N MET A 1 -18.05 -59.29 -41.99
CA MET A 1 -18.66 -58.24 -41.16
C MET A 1 -17.61 -57.78 -40.16
N HIS A 2 -16.98 -56.63 -40.40
CA HIS A 2 -16.03 -56.04 -39.46
C HIS A 2 -16.78 -55.03 -38.57
N PRO A 3 -16.52 -54.98 -37.26
CA PRO A 3 -17.15 -53.97 -36.37
C PRO A 3 -16.56 -52.58 -36.63
N PRO A 4 -17.37 -51.52 -36.43
CA PRO A 4 -16.91 -50.16 -36.68
C PRO A 4 -15.89 -49.70 -35.60
N ALA A 5 -14.90 -48.96 -36.02
CA ALA A 5 -13.88 -48.36 -35.16
C ALA A 5 -14.48 -47.30 -34.27
N SER A 6 -14.13 -47.32 -32.97
CA SER A 6 -14.50 -46.32 -31.96
C SER A 6 -13.86 -44.99 -32.26
N PRO A 7 -14.55 -43.87 -32.03
CA PRO A 7 -13.93 -42.54 -32.22
C PRO A 7 -12.92 -42.24 -31.09
N SER A 8 -11.69 -41.92 -31.51
CA SER A 8 -10.65 -41.45 -30.60
C SER A 8 -11.06 -40.12 -29.98
N LYS A 9 -11.18 -40.08 -28.65
CA LYS A 9 -11.32 -38.86 -27.88
C LYS A 9 -10.03 -38.05 -28.00
N ASN A 10 -10.02 -37.09 -28.89
CA ASN A 10 -9.00 -36.07 -28.95
C ASN A 10 -9.25 -35.09 -27.81
N THR A 11 -8.60 -35.32 -26.68
CA THR A 11 -8.55 -34.33 -25.58
C THR A 11 -7.47 -33.33 -25.94
N ASP A 12 -7.84 -32.28 -26.63
CA ASP A 12 -7.03 -31.09 -26.75
C ASP A 12 -6.79 -30.53 -25.34
N LYS A 13 -5.70 -30.96 -24.71
CA LYS A 13 -5.13 -30.27 -23.57
C LYS A 13 -4.68 -28.91 -24.08
N GLU A 14 -5.47 -27.86 -23.84
CA GLU A 14 -5.02 -26.50 -24.02
C GLU A 14 -3.64 -26.36 -23.38
N LYS A 15 -2.62 -26.13 -24.21
CA LYS A 15 -1.25 -25.92 -23.76
C LYS A 15 -1.29 -24.68 -22.85
N GLU A 16 -0.99 -24.87 -21.56
CA GLU A 16 -0.83 -23.73 -20.64
C GLU A 16 0.15 -22.73 -21.29
N PRO A 17 -0.19 -21.44 -21.30
CA PRO A 17 0.65 -20.44 -21.93
C PRO A 17 2.04 -20.43 -21.26
N LEU A 18 3.09 -20.40 -22.08
CA LEU A 18 4.51 -20.44 -21.65
C LEU A 18 4.87 -19.32 -20.67
N PHE A 19 4.08 -18.25 -20.62
CA PHE A 19 4.29 -17.08 -19.75
C PHE A 19 3.08 -16.86 -18.85
N ARG A 20 3.35 -16.48 -17.58
CA ARG A 20 2.31 -16.10 -16.63
C ARG A 20 1.56 -14.88 -17.15
N GLN A 21 0.29 -15.04 -17.48
CA GLN A 21 -0.59 -13.93 -17.82
C GLN A 21 -0.82 -13.07 -16.58
N LEU A 22 -0.48 -11.78 -16.66
CA LEU A 22 -0.67 -10.81 -15.60
C LEU A 22 -1.98 -10.03 -15.81
N CYS A 23 -2.63 -9.68 -14.71
CA CYS A 23 -3.70 -8.69 -14.72
C CYS A 23 -3.07 -7.29 -14.83
N TYR A 24 -3.40 -6.53 -15.87
CA TYR A 24 -2.87 -5.17 -16.08
C TYR A 24 -3.35 -4.15 -15.03
N ARG A 25 -4.39 -4.47 -14.28
CA ARG A 25 -4.93 -3.60 -13.24
C ARG A 25 -4.19 -3.76 -11.90
N CYS A 26 -4.05 -5.00 -11.41
CA CYS A 26 -3.39 -5.29 -10.13
C CYS A 26 -1.98 -5.85 -10.26
N PHE A 27 -1.52 -6.15 -11.47
CA PHE A 27 -0.22 -6.75 -11.80
C PHE A 27 0.04 -8.12 -11.15
N ARG A 28 -1.03 -8.79 -10.69
CA ARG A 28 -0.98 -10.17 -10.22
C ARG A 28 -1.20 -11.15 -11.37
N PRO A 29 -0.75 -12.41 -11.23
CA PRO A 29 -1.16 -13.45 -12.16
C PRO A 29 -2.69 -13.48 -12.27
N LYS A 30 -3.23 -13.65 -13.50
CA LYS A 30 -4.69 -13.63 -13.72
C LYS A 30 -5.45 -14.61 -12.83
N LYS A 31 -4.90 -15.81 -12.60
CA LYS A 31 -5.49 -16.83 -11.72
C LYS A 31 -5.63 -16.37 -10.25
N ASN A 32 -4.83 -15.39 -9.83
CA ASN A 32 -4.79 -14.84 -8.48
C ASN A 32 -5.21 -13.37 -8.47
N CYS A 33 -5.93 -12.93 -9.49
CA CYS A 33 -6.44 -11.58 -9.60
C CYS A 33 -7.58 -11.38 -8.59
N LEU A 34 -7.52 -10.27 -7.85
CA LEU A 34 -8.55 -9.88 -6.88
C LEU A 34 -9.36 -8.68 -7.35
N CYS A 35 -9.20 -8.24 -8.60
CA CYS A 35 -9.86 -7.02 -9.08
C CYS A 35 -11.38 -7.14 -9.16
N SER A 36 -11.92 -8.36 -9.35
CA SER A 36 -13.36 -8.64 -9.30
C SER A 36 -13.98 -8.37 -7.93
N ASP A 37 -13.18 -8.51 -6.89
CA ASP A 37 -13.64 -8.43 -5.51
C ASP A 37 -13.42 -7.03 -4.91
N ILE A 38 -12.72 -6.15 -5.65
CA ILE A 38 -12.43 -4.80 -5.14
C ILE A 38 -13.63 -3.89 -5.39
N ASN A 39 -14.25 -3.47 -4.29
CA ASN A 39 -15.28 -2.45 -4.28
C ASN A 39 -14.64 -1.09 -4.08
N ALA A 40 -14.32 -0.39 -5.19
CA ALA A 40 -13.77 0.95 -5.12
C ALA A 40 -14.83 1.95 -4.66
N PHE A 41 -14.47 2.82 -3.72
CA PHE A 41 -15.36 3.83 -3.17
C PHE A 41 -14.82 5.25 -3.36
N ASP A 42 -15.72 6.22 -3.30
CA ASP A 42 -15.38 7.65 -3.41
C ASP A 42 -14.99 8.20 -2.04
N THR A 43 -14.09 9.18 -2.06
CA THR A 43 -13.68 9.98 -0.90
C THR A 43 -13.70 11.46 -1.27
N ARG A 44 -13.99 12.35 -0.31
CA ARG A 44 -13.81 13.81 -0.48
C ARG A 44 -12.32 14.13 -0.59
N THR A 45 -11.52 13.47 0.26
CA THR A 45 -10.06 13.55 0.28
C THR A 45 -9.48 12.94 -0.99
N ARG A 46 -8.56 13.68 -1.63
CA ARG A 46 -7.79 13.19 -2.77
C ARG A 46 -6.47 12.58 -2.30
N PHE A 47 -6.11 11.43 -2.84
CA PHE A 47 -4.87 10.73 -2.50
C PHE A 47 -3.91 10.70 -3.69
N VAL A 48 -2.66 11.12 -3.47
CA VAL A 48 -1.56 10.97 -4.43
C VAL A 48 -0.51 10.06 -3.81
N ILE A 49 -0.40 8.85 -4.35
CA ILE A 49 0.54 7.84 -3.87
C ILE A 49 1.86 8.01 -4.61
N LEU A 50 2.86 8.53 -3.90
CA LEU A 50 4.23 8.68 -4.39
C LEU A 50 4.96 7.35 -4.24
N MET A 51 4.97 6.56 -5.31
CA MET A 51 5.48 5.19 -5.27
C MET A 51 6.92 5.12 -5.78
N HIS A 52 7.80 4.54 -4.97
CA HIS A 52 9.17 4.29 -5.40
C HIS A 52 9.21 3.21 -6.50
N PRO A 53 10.02 3.35 -7.58
CA PRO A 53 10.10 2.38 -8.67
C PRO A 53 10.43 0.94 -8.25
N LYS A 54 11.12 0.74 -7.12
CA LYS A 54 11.38 -0.60 -6.57
C LYS A 54 10.09 -1.27 -6.07
N GLU A 55 9.17 -0.52 -5.46
CA GLU A 55 7.88 -1.07 -5.01
C GLU A 55 7.01 -1.43 -6.23
N ALA A 56 7.01 -0.59 -7.26
CA ALA A 56 6.26 -0.86 -8.49
C ALA A 56 6.72 -2.12 -9.22
N ARG A 57 8.03 -2.39 -9.25
CA ARG A 57 8.63 -3.51 -10.02
C ARG A 57 8.71 -4.82 -9.23
N LYS A 58 9.08 -4.77 -7.94
CA LYS A 58 9.44 -5.95 -7.15
C LYS A 58 8.30 -6.49 -6.30
N VAL A 59 7.40 -5.63 -5.88
CA VAL A 59 6.36 -6.00 -4.93
C VAL A 59 5.06 -6.31 -5.67
N LYS A 60 4.84 -7.61 -5.91
CA LYS A 60 3.62 -8.11 -6.58
C LYS A 60 2.34 -7.85 -5.79
N LEU A 61 2.46 -7.55 -4.51
CA LEU A 61 1.38 -7.29 -3.56
C LEU A 61 1.55 -5.91 -2.89
N GLY A 62 1.97 -4.90 -3.67
CA GLY A 62 2.18 -3.55 -3.15
C GLY A 62 0.90 -2.96 -2.56
N THR A 63 0.96 -2.62 -1.26
CA THR A 63 -0.17 -2.04 -0.54
C THR A 63 -0.58 -0.69 -1.10
N GLY A 64 0.35 0.11 -1.63
CA GLY A 64 0.02 1.36 -2.33
C GLY A 64 -0.83 1.16 -3.58
N ARG A 65 -0.54 0.14 -4.38
CA ARG A 65 -1.37 -0.19 -5.54
C ARG A 65 -2.76 -0.69 -5.14
N LEU A 66 -2.82 -1.51 -4.09
CA LEU A 66 -4.10 -1.98 -3.56
C LEU A 66 -4.94 -0.81 -3.05
N THR A 67 -4.33 0.12 -2.33
CA THR A 67 -4.97 1.36 -1.88
C THR A 67 -5.59 2.13 -3.05
N HIS A 68 -4.81 2.34 -4.13
CA HIS A 68 -5.29 2.99 -5.33
C HIS A 68 -6.48 2.26 -5.97
N LEU A 69 -6.46 0.95 -6.01
CA LEU A 69 -7.57 0.17 -6.56
C LEU A 69 -8.87 0.30 -5.74
N CYS A 70 -8.76 0.54 -4.45
CA CYS A 70 -9.90 0.73 -3.55
C CYS A 70 -10.45 2.16 -3.54
N LEU A 71 -9.65 3.15 -3.94
CA LEU A 71 -10.03 4.57 -3.88
C LEU A 71 -10.20 5.16 -5.27
N LYS A 72 -11.40 5.61 -5.62
CA LYS A 72 -11.65 6.25 -6.92
C LYS A 72 -10.95 7.61 -7.04
N ASN A 73 -10.90 8.38 -5.94
CA ASN A 73 -10.23 9.67 -5.88
C ASN A 73 -8.76 9.53 -5.49
N SER A 74 -8.03 8.71 -6.25
CA SER A 74 -6.60 8.49 -6.02
C SER A 74 -5.81 8.34 -7.30
N GLU A 75 -4.50 8.56 -7.23
CA GLU A 75 -3.57 8.37 -8.32
C GLU A 75 -2.20 7.88 -7.81
N ILE A 76 -1.44 7.19 -8.68
CA ILE A 76 -0.07 6.75 -8.39
C ILE A 76 0.88 7.50 -9.28
N LEU A 77 1.90 8.12 -8.70
CA LEU A 77 3.02 8.73 -9.39
C LEU A 77 4.30 7.98 -9.04
N LEU A 78 5.02 7.55 -10.09
CA LEU A 78 6.26 6.78 -9.92
C LEU A 78 7.46 7.70 -9.98
N GLY A 79 8.29 7.69 -8.94
CA GLY A 79 9.49 8.53 -8.91
C GLY A 79 10.35 8.32 -7.67
N VAL A 80 11.46 9.01 -7.64
CA VAL A 80 12.36 9.09 -6.48
C VAL A 80 12.51 10.54 -6.03
N ASP A 81 12.54 11.46 -6.99
CA ASP A 81 12.56 12.90 -6.83
C ASP A 81 11.40 13.48 -7.63
N PHE A 82 10.59 14.29 -6.99
CA PHE A 82 9.38 14.89 -7.55
C PHE A 82 9.48 16.42 -7.67
N THR A 83 10.66 17.00 -7.44
CA THR A 83 10.89 18.46 -7.44
C THR A 83 10.33 19.13 -8.71
N GLU A 84 10.66 18.56 -9.87
CA GLU A 84 10.25 19.09 -11.18
C GLU A 84 8.99 18.44 -11.74
N ASP A 85 8.30 17.61 -10.94
CA ASP A 85 7.06 16.98 -11.42
C ASP A 85 5.95 18.02 -11.57
N GLN A 86 5.61 18.32 -12.85
CA GLN A 86 4.62 19.35 -13.19
C GLN A 86 3.24 19.06 -12.65
N ARG A 87 2.88 17.77 -12.51
CA ARG A 87 1.57 17.35 -12.02
C ARG A 87 1.45 17.61 -10.52
N ILE A 88 2.48 17.23 -9.76
CA ILE A 88 2.56 17.49 -8.33
C ILE A 88 2.60 18.99 -8.07
N ASN A 89 3.45 19.73 -8.80
CA ASN A 89 3.57 21.17 -8.62
C ASN A 89 2.26 21.92 -8.93
N ARG A 90 1.49 21.47 -9.92
CA ARG A 90 0.13 22.00 -10.18
C ARG A 90 -0.84 21.70 -9.04
N LEU A 91 -0.83 20.48 -8.51
CA LEU A 91 -1.68 20.08 -7.40
C LEU A 91 -1.41 20.86 -6.12
N ILE A 92 -0.12 21.14 -5.83
CA ILE A 92 0.31 21.93 -4.67
C ILE A 92 -0.11 23.39 -4.80
N LYS A 93 0.00 23.95 -6.01
CA LYS A 93 -0.30 25.37 -6.28
C LYS A 93 -1.79 25.65 -6.48
N ASP A 94 -2.60 24.64 -6.66
CA ASP A 94 -4.05 24.80 -6.86
C ASP A 94 -4.71 25.28 -5.55
N PRO A 95 -5.29 26.50 -5.51
CA PRO A 95 -5.90 27.05 -4.31
C PRO A 95 -7.11 26.25 -3.82
N ALA A 96 -7.71 25.42 -4.66
CA ALA A 96 -8.80 24.53 -4.27
C ALA A 96 -8.33 23.33 -3.45
N ASN A 97 -7.02 23.08 -3.38
CA ASN A 97 -6.45 22.00 -2.60
C ASN A 97 -5.84 22.49 -1.29
N TYR A 98 -5.90 21.64 -0.28
CA TYR A 98 -5.10 21.75 0.95
C TYR A 98 -4.13 20.57 1.02
N PRO A 99 -2.90 20.73 0.50
CA PRO A 99 -1.94 19.64 0.40
C PRO A 99 -1.27 19.34 1.74
N VAL A 100 -1.24 18.07 2.13
CA VAL A 100 -0.54 17.57 3.31
C VAL A 100 0.22 16.28 2.96
N ILE A 101 1.23 15.94 3.73
CA ILE A 101 1.99 14.69 3.58
C ILE A 101 1.67 13.79 4.77
N LEU A 102 1.21 12.57 4.50
CA LEU A 102 1.09 11.53 5.52
C LEU A 102 2.45 10.87 5.74
N TYR A 103 3.18 11.38 6.73
CA TYR A 103 4.51 10.87 7.07
C TYR A 103 4.89 11.22 8.51
N PRO A 104 5.19 10.24 9.38
CA PRO A 104 5.65 10.50 10.74
C PRO A 104 7.08 11.05 10.75
N GLY A 105 7.34 12.06 11.58
CA GLY A 105 8.66 12.67 11.72
C GLY A 105 8.65 13.82 12.72
N GLU A 106 9.82 14.37 13.03
CA GLU A 106 10.01 15.41 14.05
C GLU A 106 9.15 16.66 13.85
N ASN A 107 8.79 16.98 12.59
CA ASN A 107 7.95 18.14 12.24
C ASN A 107 6.57 17.71 11.75
N SER A 108 6.03 16.60 12.24
CA SER A 108 4.68 16.17 11.88
C SER A 108 3.72 16.37 13.06
N THR A 109 2.51 16.80 12.75
CA THR A 109 1.45 17.02 13.73
C THR A 109 0.51 15.82 13.78
N ASP A 110 0.08 15.44 14.98
CA ASP A 110 -0.93 14.39 15.11
C ASP A 110 -2.22 14.84 14.40
N ILE A 111 -2.82 13.96 13.63
CA ILE A 111 -4.02 14.28 12.84
C ILE A 111 -5.20 14.72 13.72
N SER A 112 -5.27 14.25 14.96
CA SER A 112 -6.31 14.65 15.91
C SER A 112 -6.23 16.13 16.30
N GLU A 113 -5.02 16.68 16.29
CA GLU A 113 -4.71 18.06 16.67
C GLU A 113 -4.45 18.97 15.45
N PHE A 114 -4.32 18.39 14.27
CA PHE A 114 -3.95 19.14 13.07
C PHE A 114 -5.06 20.12 12.66
N PRO A 115 -4.73 21.43 12.49
CA PRO A 115 -5.70 22.46 12.15
C PRO A 115 -6.04 22.43 10.65
N PHE A 116 -6.86 21.47 10.23
CA PHE A 116 -7.38 21.50 8.87
C PHE A 116 -8.25 22.73 8.66
N PRO A 117 -8.30 23.28 7.43
CA PRO A 117 -9.22 24.35 7.11
C PRO A 117 -10.66 23.87 7.32
N ASP A 118 -11.52 24.78 7.76
CA ASP A 118 -12.95 24.47 7.89
C ASP A 118 -13.52 24.19 6.50
N SER A 119 -14.03 22.96 6.32
CA SER A 119 -14.52 22.49 5.01
C SER A 119 -15.65 23.34 4.46
N ASP A 120 -16.45 23.97 5.33
CA ASP A 120 -17.61 24.78 4.95
C ASP A 120 -17.22 26.24 4.64
N ALA A 121 -16.19 26.77 5.31
CA ALA A 121 -15.73 28.14 5.11
C ALA A 121 -14.76 28.29 3.94
N ASP A 122 -13.78 27.38 3.84
CA ASP A 122 -12.67 27.50 2.87
C ASP A 122 -12.86 26.71 1.57
N GLN A 123 -13.86 25.83 1.51
CA GLN A 123 -14.17 24.93 0.37
C GLN A 123 -12.96 24.14 -0.19
N LYS A 124 -11.85 24.10 0.54
CA LYS A 124 -10.63 23.41 0.09
C LYS A 124 -10.75 21.90 0.29
N LYS A 125 -10.31 21.18 -0.72
CA LYS A 125 -10.24 19.70 -0.68
C LYS A 125 -8.93 19.26 -0.07
N ILE A 126 -9.00 18.39 0.92
CA ILE A 126 -7.81 17.78 1.49
C ILE A 126 -7.12 16.93 0.41
N LEU A 127 -5.86 17.24 0.13
CA LEU A 127 -4.98 16.51 -0.79
C LEU A 127 -3.87 15.86 0.00
N VAL A 128 -3.86 14.53 0.04
CA VAL A 128 -2.89 13.77 0.84
C VAL A 128 -1.85 13.11 -0.05
N PHE A 129 -0.60 13.50 0.12
CA PHE A 129 0.53 12.78 -0.44
C PHE A 129 0.91 11.62 0.48
N VAL A 130 0.91 10.39 -0.05
CA VAL A 130 1.26 9.17 0.68
C VAL A 130 2.49 8.56 0.05
N VAL A 131 3.56 8.36 0.82
CA VAL A 131 4.82 7.80 0.29
C VAL A 131 4.80 6.28 0.39
N ASP A 132 4.80 5.60 -0.76
CA ASP A 132 4.83 4.14 -0.85
C ASP A 132 6.24 3.64 -1.19
N ALA A 133 7.01 3.37 -0.15
CA ALA A 133 8.40 2.90 -0.22
C ALA A 133 8.80 2.20 1.08
N SER A 134 9.96 1.54 1.08
CA SER A 134 10.59 1.18 2.36
C SER A 134 11.01 2.45 3.11
N TRP A 135 11.05 2.43 4.45
CA TRP A 135 11.34 3.60 5.29
C TRP A 135 12.61 4.37 4.87
N ILE A 136 13.68 3.64 4.53
CA ILE A 136 14.93 4.27 4.06
C ILE A 136 14.71 5.00 2.74
N LEU A 137 13.95 4.40 1.83
CA LEU A 137 13.66 4.99 0.52
C LEU A 137 12.66 6.13 0.63
N ALA A 138 11.64 6.01 1.48
CA ALA A 138 10.68 7.09 1.75
C ALA A 138 11.39 8.34 2.28
N LYS A 139 12.29 8.19 3.25
CA LYS A 139 13.12 9.29 3.74
C LYS A 139 13.98 9.93 2.64
N LYS A 140 14.55 9.09 1.73
CA LYS A 140 15.31 9.59 0.59
C LYS A 140 14.41 10.35 -0.39
N MET A 141 13.25 9.83 -0.73
CA MET A 141 12.29 10.48 -1.63
C MET A 141 11.89 11.86 -1.11
N LEU A 142 11.49 11.95 0.15
CA LEU A 142 11.12 13.22 0.77
C LEU A 142 12.30 14.20 0.86
N LYS A 143 13.52 13.70 1.11
CA LYS A 143 14.71 14.55 1.12
C LYS A 143 15.04 15.15 -0.25
N LEU A 144 14.82 14.39 -1.32
CA LEU A 144 15.12 14.85 -2.69
C LEU A 144 14.03 15.76 -3.25
N SER A 145 12.78 15.52 -2.93
CA SER A 145 11.63 16.25 -3.47
C SER A 145 11.44 17.57 -2.74
N THR A 146 12.18 18.60 -3.17
CA THR A 146 12.21 19.91 -2.47
C THR A 146 10.87 20.62 -2.48
N ASN A 147 10.07 20.45 -3.50
CA ASN A 147 8.71 20.99 -3.61
C ASN A 147 7.72 20.45 -2.55
N LEU A 148 8.10 19.38 -1.86
CA LEU A 148 7.30 18.79 -0.78
C LEU A 148 7.75 19.25 0.62
N HIS A 149 8.86 19.98 0.74
CA HIS A 149 9.46 20.30 2.04
C HIS A 149 8.57 21.21 2.90
N ASP A 150 7.92 22.19 2.26
CA ASP A 150 7.09 23.20 2.93
C ASP A 150 5.67 22.71 3.22
N LEU A 151 5.32 21.54 2.74
CA LEU A 151 4.00 20.98 3.01
C LEU A 151 3.89 20.50 4.45
N PRO A 152 2.76 20.76 5.12
CA PRO A 152 2.52 20.26 6.46
C PRO A 152 2.52 18.72 6.45
N LYS A 153 3.13 18.14 7.47
CA LYS A 153 3.20 16.70 7.67
C LYS A 153 2.26 16.29 8.79
N ILE A 154 1.47 15.28 8.52
CA ILE A 154 0.54 14.71 9.48
C ILE A 154 0.92 13.26 9.78
N HIS A 155 0.64 12.85 11.01
CA HIS A 155 0.74 11.47 11.43
C HIS A 155 -0.44 11.10 12.35
N PHE A 156 -0.52 9.85 12.69
CA PHE A 156 -1.41 9.33 13.74
C PHE A 156 -0.67 8.28 14.55
N ARG A 157 -1.12 8.02 15.76
CA ARG A 157 -0.58 6.96 16.63
C ARG A 157 -1.29 5.65 16.33
N PRO A 158 -0.59 4.63 15.84
CA PRO A 158 -1.21 3.34 15.57
C PRO A 158 -1.78 2.74 16.87
N GLN A 159 -3.01 2.25 16.82
CA GLN A 159 -3.68 1.62 17.96
C GLN A 159 -3.33 0.13 18.11
N GLY A 160 -2.31 -0.35 17.41
CA GLY A 160 -1.87 -1.74 17.47
C GLY A 160 -0.87 -2.10 16.37
N PRO A 161 -0.40 -3.35 16.35
CA PRO A 161 0.55 -3.82 15.36
C PRO A 161 -0.07 -3.90 13.97
N SER A 162 0.79 -3.77 12.94
CA SER A 162 0.39 -3.93 11.55
C SER A 162 -0.23 -5.31 11.28
N ARG A 163 -1.34 -5.33 10.55
CA ARG A 163 -2.02 -6.54 10.04
C ARG A 163 -1.33 -7.10 8.77
N TYR A 164 -0.35 -6.37 8.22
CA TYR A 164 0.40 -6.80 7.04
C TYR A 164 1.46 -7.84 7.41
N VAL A 165 1.02 -9.05 7.75
CA VAL A 165 1.86 -10.13 8.32
C VAL A 165 2.82 -10.78 7.33
N ILE A 166 2.64 -10.59 6.03
CA ILE A 166 3.45 -11.20 4.96
C ILE A 166 4.74 -10.43 4.64
N LYS A 167 4.92 -9.23 5.22
CA LYS A 167 6.14 -8.43 5.06
C LYS A 167 6.67 -8.07 6.44
N GLN A 168 7.94 -8.36 6.68
CA GLN A 168 8.59 -7.97 7.93
C GLN A 168 8.68 -6.44 8.00
N GLN A 169 8.09 -5.85 9.02
CA GLN A 169 8.15 -4.42 9.32
C GLN A 169 9.35 -4.11 10.21
N PRO A 170 9.96 -2.91 10.11
CA PRO A 170 11.08 -2.51 10.99
C PRO A 170 10.66 -2.45 12.47
N HIS A 171 9.43 -2.10 12.74
CA HIS A 171 8.81 -2.04 14.07
C HIS A 171 7.35 -2.51 13.99
N PRO A 172 6.77 -3.09 15.06
CA PRO A 172 5.37 -3.53 15.07
C PRO A 172 4.36 -2.42 14.69
N ASN A 173 4.65 -1.18 15.05
CA ASN A 173 3.80 -0.02 14.77
C ASN A 173 4.04 0.60 13.38
N CYS A 174 4.94 0.03 12.58
CA CYS A 174 5.13 0.48 11.20
C CYS A 174 4.01 -0.09 10.33
N LEU A 175 3.04 0.73 10.00
CA LEU A 175 1.91 0.35 9.18
C LEU A 175 2.27 0.30 7.69
N SER A 176 1.55 -0.51 6.94
CA SER A 176 1.60 -0.50 5.47
C SER A 176 0.81 0.69 4.92
N THR A 177 1.05 1.05 3.66
CA THR A 177 0.38 2.16 2.99
C THR A 177 -1.15 2.10 3.08
N ILE A 178 -1.73 0.91 2.87
CA ILE A 178 -3.19 0.74 2.94
C ILE A 178 -3.74 0.90 4.35
N GLU A 179 -3.01 0.43 5.37
CA GLU A 179 -3.39 0.64 6.77
C GLU A 179 -3.28 2.12 7.15
N SER A 180 -2.22 2.79 6.69
CA SER A 180 -2.05 4.21 6.94
C SER A 180 -3.19 5.05 6.37
N VAL A 181 -3.65 4.72 5.16
CA VAL A 181 -4.81 5.39 4.55
C VAL A 181 -6.11 5.02 5.25
N TYR A 182 -6.27 3.79 5.70
CA TYR A 182 -7.43 3.38 6.49
C TYR A 182 -7.57 4.22 7.77
N PHE A 183 -6.49 4.32 8.56
CA PHE A 183 -6.53 5.08 9.81
C PHE A 183 -6.70 6.58 9.57
N LEU A 184 -6.08 7.11 8.52
CA LEU A 184 -6.28 8.51 8.13
C LEU A 184 -7.75 8.78 7.81
N LEU A 185 -8.39 7.97 6.98
CA LEU A 185 -9.80 8.10 6.64
C LEU A 185 -10.69 7.96 7.88
N GLN A 186 -10.36 7.05 8.78
CA GLN A 186 -11.10 6.89 10.04
C GLN A 186 -11.05 8.15 10.91
N GLU A 187 -9.87 8.79 11.01
CA GLU A 187 -9.73 10.02 11.80
C GLU A 187 -10.42 11.22 11.12
N LEU A 188 -10.34 11.32 9.78
CA LEU A 188 -11.05 12.36 9.04
C LEU A 188 -12.59 12.20 9.15
N ASP A 189 -13.09 10.95 9.13
CA ASP A 189 -14.51 10.63 9.29
C ASP A 189 -15.02 11.01 10.70
N LYS A 190 -14.25 10.69 11.75
CA LYS A 190 -14.54 11.12 13.14
C LYS A 190 -14.62 12.64 13.29
N ARG A 191 -13.82 13.37 12.53
CA ARG A 191 -13.79 14.84 12.54
C ARG A 191 -14.83 15.49 11.63
N GLY A 192 -15.67 14.71 10.94
CA GLY A 192 -16.66 15.20 9.99
C GLY A 192 -16.10 15.72 8.67
N MET A 193 -14.79 15.56 8.42
CA MET A 193 -14.12 16.02 7.20
C MET A 193 -14.26 15.04 6.03
N GLU A 194 -14.59 13.79 6.34
CA GLU A 194 -14.84 12.74 5.36
C GLU A 194 -16.18 12.08 5.68
N GLU A 195 -16.82 11.46 4.70
CA GLU A 195 -18.04 10.68 4.87
C GLU A 195 -17.83 9.27 4.34
N CYS A 196 -17.13 8.47 5.12
CA CYS A 196 -16.72 7.13 4.69
C CYS A 196 -17.88 6.12 4.67
N ARG A 197 -18.96 6.33 5.45
CA ARG A 197 -20.09 5.37 5.61
C ARG A 197 -19.58 3.93 5.83
N LYS A 198 -18.52 3.78 6.63
CA LYS A 198 -17.81 2.53 6.91
C LYS A 198 -17.11 1.88 5.70
N LYS A 199 -17.13 2.48 4.50
CA LYS A 199 -16.49 1.90 3.31
C LYS A 199 -14.96 1.82 3.42
N HIS A 200 -14.33 2.65 4.23
CA HIS A 200 -12.89 2.58 4.52
C HIS A 200 -12.47 1.21 5.09
N HIS A 201 -13.38 0.44 5.71
CA HIS A 201 -13.10 -0.92 6.17
C HIS A 201 -12.71 -1.87 5.05
N PHE A 202 -13.18 -1.65 3.82
CA PHE A 202 -12.79 -2.44 2.66
C PHE A 202 -11.26 -2.45 2.43
N LEU A 203 -10.56 -1.39 2.83
CA LEU A 203 -9.10 -1.35 2.74
C LEU A 203 -8.45 -2.47 3.56
N LEU A 204 -8.88 -2.66 4.80
CA LEU A 204 -8.36 -3.73 5.67
C LEU A 204 -8.85 -5.12 5.25
N GLU A 205 -10.10 -5.26 4.83
CA GLU A 205 -10.64 -6.52 4.34
C GLU A 205 -9.85 -7.04 3.14
N HIS A 206 -9.50 -6.15 2.19
CA HIS A 206 -8.69 -6.51 1.04
C HIS A 206 -7.24 -6.81 1.42
N LEU A 207 -6.67 -6.11 2.41
CA LEU A 207 -5.36 -6.42 2.94
C LEU A 207 -5.34 -7.82 3.58
N GLU A 208 -6.31 -8.14 4.42
CA GLU A 208 -6.43 -9.44 5.08
C GLU A 208 -6.63 -10.57 4.06
N LYS A 209 -7.46 -10.35 3.04
CA LYS A 209 -7.66 -11.30 1.95
C LYS A 209 -6.37 -11.60 1.20
N ILE A 210 -5.56 -10.57 0.91
CA ILE A 210 -4.25 -10.75 0.28
C ILE A 210 -3.29 -11.50 1.19
N CYS A 211 -3.25 -11.17 2.48
CA CYS A 211 -2.39 -11.85 3.43
C CYS A 211 -2.75 -13.33 3.54
N ARG A 212 -4.03 -13.65 3.69
CA ARG A 212 -4.52 -15.04 3.74
C ARG A 212 -4.14 -15.82 2.49
N HIS A 213 -4.44 -15.28 1.33
CA HIS A 213 -4.10 -15.91 0.06
C HIS A 213 -2.59 -16.14 -0.10
N GLN A 214 -1.75 -15.23 0.40
CA GLN A 214 -0.30 -15.42 0.35
C GLN A 214 0.17 -16.48 1.34
N GLN A 215 -0.45 -16.56 2.51
CA GLN A 215 -0.16 -17.61 3.51
C GLN A 215 -0.52 -19.00 2.95
N GLU A 216 -1.69 -19.18 2.37
CA GLU A 216 -2.10 -20.42 1.72
C GLU A 216 -1.07 -20.88 0.68
N TYR A 217 -0.54 -19.93 -0.13
CA TYR A 217 0.51 -20.24 -1.11
C TYR A 217 1.88 -20.60 -0.50
N THR A 218 2.14 -20.17 0.73
CA THR A 218 3.41 -20.49 1.41
C THR A 218 3.35 -21.79 2.20
N GLU A 219 2.16 -22.23 2.58
CA GLU A 219 1.91 -23.45 3.33
C GLU A 219 1.73 -24.66 2.41
N ASP A 220 1.23 -24.48 1.21
CA ASP A 220 1.01 -25.57 0.24
C ASP A 220 2.25 -25.82 -0.63
N ALA A 221 2.96 -26.90 -0.33
CA ALA A 221 4.17 -27.31 -1.06
C ALA A 221 3.89 -27.73 -2.51
N SER A 222 2.65 -28.04 -2.87
CA SER A 222 2.24 -28.44 -4.22
C SER A 222 2.09 -27.25 -5.16
N LEU A 223 1.92 -26.03 -4.62
CA LEU A 223 1.69 -24.85 -5.45
C LEU A 223 2.99 -24.29 -6.07
N PRO A 224 2.92 -23.85 -7.34
CA PRO A 224 4.06 -23.24 -8.00
C PRO A 224 4.44 -21.93 -7.29
N GLY A 225 5.59 -21.87 -6.66
CA GLY A 225 6.08 -20.69 -5.93
C GLY A 225 6.24 -20.90 -4.43
N TYR A 226 5.94 -22.11 -3.94
CA TYR A 226 6.31 -22.52 -2.60
C TYR A 226 7.79 -22.25 -2.32
N ARG A 227 8.09 -21.60 -1.20
CA ARG A 227 9.45 -21.35 -0.74
C ARG A 227 9.64 -22.04 0.62
N LYS A 228 10.50 -23.05 0.67
CA LYS A 228 10.83 -23.82 1.89
C LYS A 228 11.14 -22.99 3.15
N ASN A 229 11.50 -21.72 2.98
CA ASN A 229 11.87 -20.78 4.06
C ASN A 229 10.91 -19.59 4.20
N ALA A 230 9.74 -19.64 3.60
CA ALA A 230 8.73 -18.61 3.79
C ALA A 230 8.09 -18.80 5.17
N VAL A 231 8.35 -17.84 6.03
CA VAL A 231 7.77 -17.58 7.36
C VAL A 231 7.03 -18.77 8.01
N LYS A 232 7.59 -19.33 9.06
CA LYS A 232 6.92 -20.33 9.91
C LYS A 232 5.62 -19.74 10.51
N PRO A 233 4.53 -20.50 10.60
CA PRO A 233 3.22 -20.06 11.10
C PRO A 233 3.20 -19.67 12.60
N SER A 234 4.26 -20.00 13.33
CA SER A 234 4.38 -19.61 14.74
C SER A 234 4.68 -18.13 14.84
N GLY A 235 3.72 -17.28 15.10
CA GLY A 235 3.79 -15.84 15.31
C GLY A 235 5.00 -15.21 16.01
N GLU A 236 6.05 -15.97 16.25
CA GLU A 236 7.35 -15.52 16.71
C GLU A 236 8.10 -14.85 15.56
N LYS A 237 7.93 -13.53 15.48
CA LYS A 237 8.82 -12.68 14.68
C LYS A 237 10.23 -12.84 15.24
N ARG A 238 11.06 -13.64 14.57
CA ARG A 238 12.49 -13.60 14.82
C ARG A 238 13.00 -12.23 14.37
N TRP A 239 13.18 -11.32 15.31
CA TRP A 239 14.02 -10.15 15.11
C TRP A 239 15.41 -10.65 14.69
N PRO A 240 16.06 -10.05 13.66
CA PRO A 240 17.41 -10.42 13.31
C PRO A 240 18.27 -10.32 14.58
N ASP A 241 18.92 -11.43 14.91
CA ASP A 241 19.85 -11.50 16.02
C ASP A 241 20.86 -10.35 15.88
N LYS A 242 20.82 -9.43 16.83
CA LYS A 242 21.70 -8.26 16.85
C LYS A 242 23.18 -8.63 16.88
N SER A 243 23.51 -9.87 17.29
CA SER A 243 24.87 -10.40 17.36
C SER A 243 25.52 -10.59 15.98
N ARG A 244 24.75 -10.77 14.92
CA ARG A 244 25.28 -10.98 13.55
C ARG A 244 25.75 -9.72 12.83
N TYR A 245 25.52 -8.54 13.40
CA TYR A 245 25.98 -7.27 12.85
C TYR A 245 26.62 -6.38 13.92
N PRO A 246 27.78 -6.81 14.52
CA PRO A 246 28.53 -5.96 15.42
C PRO A 246 29.08 -4.78 14.62
N GLY A 247 28.67 -3.56 14.96
CA GLY A 247 29.27 -2.32 14.42
C GLY A 247 28.39 -1.41 13.58
N LYS A 248 27.13 -1.73 13.32
CA LYS A 248 26.21 -0.72 12.79
C LYS A 248 25.60 0.08 13.94
N ARG A 249 26.02 1.37 14.06
CA ARG A 249 25.41 2.35 14.96
C ARG A 249 23.89 2.14 14.98
N GLN A 250 23.30 2.09 16.17
CA GLN A 250 21.86 2.17 16.37
C GLN A 250 21.33 3.38 15.59
N ARG A 251 20.79 3.14 14.42
CA ARG A 251 19.99 4.14 13.73
C ARG A 251 18.71 4.22 14.54
N ARG A 252 18.50 5.39 15.20
CA ARG A 252 17.24 5.70 15.87
C ARG A 252 16.11 5.27 14.95
N SER A 253 15.24 4.41 15.46
CA SER A 253 14.03 4.03 14.74
C SER A 253 13.19 5.29 14.61
N VAL A 254 12.85 5.66 13.39
CA VAL A 254 12.01 6.83 13.08
C VAL A 254 10.53 6.50 13.36
N CYS A 255 10.26 5.38 14.00
CA CYS A 255 8.90 4.99 14.39
C CYS A 255 8.76 5.26 15.89
N PHE A 256 8.18 6.40 16.21
CA PHE A 256 7.55 6.74 17.49
C PHE A 256 8.35 6.35 18.76
N ASP A 257 9.09 7.30 19.31
CA ASP A 257 9.21 7.45 20.75
C ASP A 257 7.98 8.18 21.28
#